data_6175465a5f37d109b727357d2dc6416b
#
_entry.id   6175465a5f37d109b727357d2dc6416b
#
_cell.length_a   1.000
_cell.length_b   1.000
_cell.length_c   1.000
_cell.angle_alpha   90.00
_cell.angle_beta   90.00
_cell.angle_gamma   90.00
#
_symmetry.space_group_name_H-M   'P 1'
#
loop_
_entity.id
_entity.type
_entity.pdbx_description
1 polymer ?
#
loop_
_entity_poly.entity_id
_entity_poly.type
_entity_poly.pdbx_seq_one_letter_code
_entity_poly.pdbx_strand_id
1 'polypeptide(L)'
;RRSSDLKVTIDPLTKEMLDSGDKFALPVAITAVSGGQQTLEGADVMIYIMDQVIITSAPVLTGTKPITMEMRQDYTVTQWSLEMRINMSELGDGVTPGVGYPGPPSYQNQAIFSAGPGNGIAEDGEIYIRFGDGPIPGNILQIKTQGTQVNAATKFKNNQWYHLAFVCDGVKLTIYVNGNIDATLDLPRKPLRLVKNSFGICNGDWMVTDAIVSEVRFWTTAISQSQIQNNMFAINPGTDGLEAYWKLNEGAGTEFKDATGHGNKATAPNGVVRWVDGIRSDGK
;
A
#
# COMPACT_ATOMS: atom_id res chain seq x y z
N ARG A 1 -2.17 46.39 -20.09
CA ARG A 1 -2.14 45.13 -20.92
C ARG A 1 -3.30 44.28 -20.47
N ARG A 2 -4.22 43.94 -21.39
CA ARG A 2 -5.25 42.94 -21.13
C ARG A 2 -4.60 41.57 -21.29
N SER A 3 -4.52 40.79 -20.22
CA SER A 3 -4.30 39.36 -20.34
C SER A 3 -5.58 38.74 -20.86
N SER A 4 -5.50 37.98 -21.93
CA SER A 4 -6.62 37.14 -22.39
C SER A 4 -6.39 35.77 -21.73
N ASP A 5 -7.31 35.34 -20.87
CA ASP A 5 -7.29 34.02 -20.29
C ASP A 5 -7.63 32.96 -21.36
N LEU A 6 -6.82 31.97 -21.51
CA LEU A 6 -7.14 30.78 -22.32
C LEU A 6 -7.98 29.84 -21.44
N LYS A 7 -9.20 29.58 -21.87
CA LYS A 7 -10.08 28.59 -21.26
C LYS A 7 -9.96 27.28 -22.00
N VAL A 8 -9.46 26.25 -21.35
CA VAL A 8 -9.47 24.88 -21.86
C VAL A 8 -10.60 24.12 -21.18
N THR A 9 -11.48 23.50 -21.97
CA THR A 9 -12.52 22.60 -21.47
C THR A 9 -12.14 21.19 -21.88
N ILE A 10 -12.11 20.29 -20.93
CA ILE A 10 -11.79 18.87 -21.14
C ILE A 10 -13.08 18.09 -20.92
N ASP A 11 -13.43 17.23 -21.87
CA ASP A 11 -14.56 16.31 -21.72
C ASP A 11 -14.26 15.29 -20.62
N PRO A 12 -15.30 14.79 -19.92
CA PRO A 12 -15.12 13.73 -18.93
C PRO A 12 -14.43 12.51 -19.53
N LEU A 13 -13.59 11.86 -18.73
CA LEU A 13 -12.98 10.58 -19.11
C LEU A 13 -14.08 9.54 -19.39
N THR A 14 -13.89 8.73 -20.43
CA THR A 14 -14.83 7.64 -20.75
C THR A 14 -14.77 6.56 -19.69
N LYS A 15 -15.84 5.72 -19.61
CA LYS A 15 -15.86 4.60 -18.68
C LYS A 15 -14.67 3.65 -18.91
N GLU A 16 -14.30 3.39 -20.16
CA GLU A 16 -13.16 2.55 -20.52
C GLU A 16 -11.85 3.12 -20.00
N MET A 17 -11.63 4.44 -20.14
CA MET A 17 -10.47 5.12 -19.58
C MET A 17 -10.44 5.05 -18.05
N LEU A 18 -11.60 5.19 -17.40
CA LEU A 18 -11.71 5.11 -15.95
C LEU A 18 -11.44 3.69 -15.42
N ASP A 19 -11.89 2.67 -16.15
CA ASP A 19 -11.73 1.25 -15.78
C ASP A 19 -10.31 0.74 -16.02
N SER A 20 -9.52 1.39 -16.89
CA SER A 20 -8.14 0.97 -17.21
C SER A 20 -7.17 1.11 -16.03
N GLY A 21 -7.44 2.04 -15.11
CA GLY A 21 -6.52 2.39 -14.02
C GLY A 21 -5.30 3.20 -14.47
N ASP A 22 -5.26 3.63 -15.74
CA ASP A 22 -4.17 4.43 -16.28
C ASP A 22 -4.32 5.91 -15.92
N LYS A 23 -3.19 6.61 -15.91
CA LYS A 23 -3.17 8.08 -15.82
C LYS A 23 -3.12 8.68 -17.21
N PHE A 24 -3.93 9.70 -17.43
CA PHE A 24 -4.00 10.38 -18.70
C PHE A 24 -3.35 11.76 -18.60
N ALA A 25 -2.63 12.16 -19.66
CA ALA A 25 -2.00 13.45 -19.76
C ALA A 25 -2.45 14.16 -21.04
N LEU A 26 -2.85 15.42 -20.93
CA LEU A 26 -3.15 16.28 -22.06
C LEU A 26 -2.01 17.29 -22.22
N PRO A 27 -1.13 17.14 -23.20
CA PRO A 27 -0.15 18.17 -23.52
C PRO A 27 -0.82 19.30 -24.31
N VAL A 28 -0.60 20.54 -23.88
CA VAL A 28 -1.00 21.75 -24.60
C VAL A 28 0.25 22.53 -24.95
N ALA A 29 0.53 22.68 -26.25
CA ALA A 29 1.73 23.36 -26.74
C ALA A 29 1.40 24.68 -27.42
N ILE A 30 2.25 25.67 -27.26
CA ILE A 30 2.23 26.90 -28.07
C ILE A 30 2.99 26.59 -29.36
N THR A 31 2.25 26.41 -30.45
CA THR A 31 2.85 26.01 -31.76
C THR A 31 3.31 27.19 -32.60
N ALA A 32 2.80 28.38 -32.34
CA ALA A 32 3.20 29.60 -33.05
C ALA A 32 2.86 30.83 -32.20
N VAL A 33 3.71 31.85 -32.29
CA VAL A 33 3.45 33.22 -31.79
C VAL A 33 3.60 34.24 -32.92
N SER A 34 2.75 35.24 -32.92
CA SER A 34 2.82 36.34 -33.89
C SER A 34 3.48 37.58 -33.26
N GLY A 35 3.96 38.51 -34.12
CA GLY A 35 4.50 39.77 -33.64
C GLY A 35 5.96 39.78 -33.22
N GLY A 36 6.80 38.85 -33.74
CA GLY A 36 8.25 38.83 -33.49
C GLY A 36 8.66 38.40 -32.10
N GLN A 37 7.74 37.78 -31.34
CA GLN A 37 8.02 37.18 -30.02
C GLN A 37 8.47 35.74 -30.18
N GLN A 38 9.37 35.30 -29.32
CA GLN A 38 9.81 33.91 -29.26
C GLN A 38 9.27 33.24 -28.02
N THR A 39 8.92 31.95 -28.12
CA THR A 39 8.65 31.11 -26.94
C THR A 39 9.96 30.83 -26.23
N LEU A 40 9.93 30.78 -24.90
CA LEU A 40 11.05 30.29 -24.10
C LEU A 40 11.15 28.78 -24.30
N GLU A 41 12.34 28.30 -24.63
CA GLU A 41 12.61 26.87 -24.75
C GLU A 41 12.25 26.15 -23.43
N GLY A 42 11.42 25.09 -23.53
CA GLY A 42 10.94 24.32 -22.37
C GLY A 42 9.76 24.95 -21.61
N ALA A 43 9.27 26.14 -22.00
CA ALA A 43 8.09 26.78 -21.43
C ALA A 43 6.93 26.90 -22.43
N ASP A 44 7.02 26.24 -23.55
CA ASP A 44 6.06 26.23 -24.63
C ASP A 44 5.05 25.07 -24.55
N VAL A 45 5.26 24.13 -23.63
CA VAL A 45 4.38 22.98 -23.39
C VAL A 45 3.91 22.96 -21.93
N MET A 46 2.59 22.87 -21.75
CA MET A 46 1.97 22.61 -20.46
C MET A 46 1.32 21.23 -20.51
N ILE A 47 1.61 20.39 -19.54
CA ILE A 47 1.02 19.06 -19.44
C ILE A 47 -0.02 19.08 -18.31
N TYR A 48 -1.29 18.87 -18.66
CA TYR A 48 -2.35 18.64 -17.68
C TYR A 48 -2.43 17.14 -17.39
N ILE A 49 -2.11 16.74 -16.17
CA ILE A 49 -2.34 15.37 -15.72
C ILE A 49 -3.76 15.27 -15.22
N MET A 50 -4.56 14.43 -15.87
CA MET A 50 -5.91 14.11 -15.45
C MET A 50 -5.82 12.93 -14.48
N ASP A 51 -5.92 13.24 -13.19
CA ASP A 51 -5.95 12.24 -12.13
C ASP A 51 -7.40 12.12 -11.67
N GLN A 52 -7.96 10.92 -11.80
CA GLN A 52 -9.30 10.66 -11.33
C GLN A 52 -9.29 10.56 -9.81
N VAL A 53 -10.17 11.30 -9.16
CA VAL A 53 -10.47 11.04 -7.75
C VAL A 53 -11.22 9.71 -7.68
N ILE A 54 -10.53 8.68 -7.23
CA ILE A 54 -11.16 7.38 -6.98
C ILE A 54 -11.96 7.50 -5.67
N ILE A 55 -13.25 7.20 -5.76
CA ILE A 55 -14.13 7.10 -4.59
C ILE A 55 -14.50 5.63 -4.47
N THR A 56 -14.20 5.02 -3.35
CA THR A 56 -14.32 3.58 -3.15
C THR A 56 -14.81 3.24 -1.75
N SER A 57 -15.09 1.96 -1.52
CA SER A 57 -15.33 1.39 -0.21
C SER A 57 -14.06 0.69 0.29
N ALA A 58 -13.99 0.41 1.58
CA ALA A 58 -12.99 -0.50 2.14
C ALA A 58 -13.52 -1.20 3.40
N PRO A 59 -13.04 -2.43 3.70
CA PRO A 59 -13.39 -3.13 4.91
C PRO A 59 -12.65 -2.56 6.11
N VAL A 60 -13.31 -2.60 7.26
CA VAL A 60 -12.69 -2.41 8.57
C VAL A 60 -12.40 -3.79 9.15
N LEU A 61 -11.15 -4.02 9.53
CA LEU A 61 -10.62 -5.29 10.02
C LEU A 61 -10.11 -5.13 11.45
N THR A 62 -10.04 -6.26 12.17
CA THR A 62 -9.38 -6.39 13.48
C THR A 62 -8.68 -7.75 13.54
N GLY A 63 -7.93 -8.05 14.61
CA GLY A 63 -7.30 -9.35 14.81
C GLY A 63 -8.29 -10.53 14.91
N THR A 64 -9.52 -10.28 15.35
CA THR A 64 -10.59 -11.31 15.40
C THR A 64 -11.36 -11.44 14.07
N LYS A 65 -11.17 -10.47 13.17
CA LYS A 65 -11.80 -10.42 11.84
C LYS A 65 -10.76 -10.11 10.76
N PRO A 66 -9.79 -11.02 10.57
CA PRO A 66 -8.73 -10.87 9.59
C PRO A 66 -9.20 -11.21 8.17
N ILE A 67 -8.37 -10.85 7.19
CA ILE A 67 -8.42 -11.47 5.86
C ILE A 67 -7.33 -12.53 5.79
N THR A 68 -7.72 -13.75 5.38
CA THR A 68 -6.82 -14.83 5.03
C THR A 68 -6.68 -14.90 3.50
N MET A 69 -5.47 -15.18 3.03
CA MET A 69 -5.17 -15.25 1.62
C MET A 69 -4.62 -16.62 1.25
N GLU A 70 -5.10 -17.18 0.15
CA GLU A 70 -4.52 -18.35 -0.51
C GLU A 70 -3.95 -17.91 -1.85
N MET A 71 -2.62 -17.86 -1.93
CA MET A 71 -1.91 -17.58 -3.17
C MET A 71 -2.00 -18.79 -4.10
N ARG A 72 -1.87 -18.59 -5.41
CA ARG A 72 -1.92 -19.67 -6.41
C ARG A 72 -0.80 -20.71 -6.24
N GLN A 73 0.32 -20.34 -5.64
CA GLN A 73 1.50 -21.21 -5.44
C GLN A 73 2.36 -20.76 -4.25
N ASP A 74 3.32 -21.60 -3.86
CA ASP A 74 4.42 -21.20 -2.98
C ASP A 74 5.43 -20.36 -3.74
N TYR A 75 6.11 -19.46 -3.03
CA TYR A 75 7.13 -18.58 -3.61
C TYR A 75 8.49 -18.84 -2.99
N THR A 76 9.52 -18.77 -3.84
CA THR A 76 10.93 -18.65 -3.45
C THR A 76 11.50 -17.51 -4.26
N VAL A 77 11.62 -16.34 -3.66
CA VAL A 77 11.95 -15.10 -4.35
C VAL A 77 13.16 -14.42 -3.71
N THR A 78 14.00 -13.81 -4.53
CA THR A 78 15.09 -12.94 -4.06
C THR A 78 14.69 -11.47 -4.05
N GLN A 79 13.77 -11.10 -4.93
CA GLN A 79 13.19 -9.77 -4.99
C GLN A 79 11.68 -9.88 -4.79
N TRP A 80 11.12 -8.94 -4.06
CA TRP A 80 9.69 -8.86 -3.84
C TRP A 80 9.29 -7.45 -3.40
N SER A 81 8.02 -7.14 -3.56
CA SER A 81 7.45 -5.94 -2.98
C SER A 81 6.06 -6.23 -2.43
N LEU A 82 5.69 -5.48 -1.41
CA LEU A 82 4.36 -5.48 -0.83
C LEU A 82 3.89 -4.03 -0.69
N GLU A 83 2.67 -3.75 -1.11
CA GLU A 83 2.05 -2.44 -0.93
C GLU A 83 0.68 -2.59 -0.27
N MET A 84 0.28 -1.58 0.48
CA MET A 84 -1.08 -1.45 0.99
C MET A 84 -1.39 0.01 1.37
N ARG A 85 -2.66 0.37 1.34
CA ARG A 85 -3.16 1.57 2.01
C ARG A 85 -3.82 1.16 3.31
N ILE A 86 -3.52 1.91 4.36
CA ILE A 86 -4.02 1.61 5.69
C ILE A 86 -4.37 2.88 6.46
N ASN A 87 -5.43 2.78 7.26
CA ASN A 87 -5.82 3.80 8.24
C ASN A 87 -6.13 3.07 9.55
N MET A 88 -5.32 3.30 10.57
CA MET A 88 -5.50 2.72 11.90
C MET A 88 -6.36 3.64 12.76
N SER A 89 -7.38 3.09 13.39
CA SER A 89 -8.25 3.88 14.29
C SER A 89 -7.51 4.34 15.53
N GLU A 90 -6.60 3.53 16.03
CA GLU A 90 -5.79 3.85 17.19
C GLU A 90 -4.43 3.15 17.13
N LEU A 91 -3.41 3.93 17.44
CA LEU A 91 -2.02 3.52 17.60
C LEU A 91 -1.60 4.08 18.96
N GLY A 92 -0.95 3.34 19.80
CA GLY A 92 -0.45 3.90 21.06
C GLY A 92 0.31 5.20 20.82
N ASP A 93 0.14 6.16 21.70
CA ASP A 93 0.68 7.54 21.56
C ASP A 93 2.21 7.64 21.58
N GLY A 94 2.90 6.52 21.82
CA GLY A 94 4.35 6.47 21.94
C GLY A 94 4.92 7.23 23.14
N VAL A 95 4.05 7.73 24.03
CA VAL A 95 4.44 8.53 25.17
C VAL A 95 4.51 7.70 26.46
N THR A 96 3.80 6.58 26.52
CA THR A 96 3.81 5.72 27.71
C THR A 96 5.03 4.78 27.63
N PRO A 97 6.18 5.15 28.24
CA PRO A 97 7.37 4.31 28.19
C PRO A 97 7.12 3.02 28.97
N GLY A 98 7.34 1.88 28.32
CA GLY A 98 7.68 0.67 29.03
C GLY A 98 6.68 0.18 30.06
N VAL A 99 5.38 0.42 29.88
CA VAL A 99 4.39 -0.38 30.57
C VAL A 99 4.50 -1.75 29.95
N GLY A 100 5.35 -2.53 30.56
CA GLY A 100 5.61 -3.90 30.19
C GLY A 100 4.30 -4.63 30.07
N TYR A 101 4.25 -5.54 29.13
CA TYR A 101 3.24 -6.58 29.12
C TYR A 101 2.81 -6.96 30.52
N PRO A 102 1.55 -7.03 30.86
CA PRO A 102 0.33 -6.71 30.13
C PRO A 102 -0.42 -5.55 30.79
N GLY A 103 -0.76 -4.53 30.02
CA GLY A 103 -1.67 -3.47 30.45
C GLY A 103 -2.75 -3.23 29.37
N PRO A 104 -3.99 -2.93 29.73
CA PRO A 104 -5.08 -2.69 28.80
C PRO A 104 -4.98 -1.30 28.16
N PRO A 105 -5.43 -1.17 26.90
CA PRO A 105 -5.03 -2.04 25.80
C PRO A 105 -3.63 -1.62 25.32
N SER A 106 -2.67 -2.52 25.41
CA SER A 106 -1.40 -2.24 24.79
C SER A 106 -1.62 -2.26 23.28
N TYR A 107 -1.57 -1.13 22.63
CA TYR A 107 -1.56 -1.02 21.17
C TYR A 107 -0.21 -1.49 20.60
N GLN A 108 0.26 -2.61 21.11
CA GLN A 108 1.52 -3.25 20.80
C GLN A 108 1.26 -4.45 19.89
N ASN A 109 2.20 -4.73 19.00
CA ASN A 109 2.12 -5.87 18.10
C ASN A 109 0.84 -5.92 17.24
N GLN A 110 0.37 -4.75 16.81
CA GLN A 110 -0.78 -4.65 15.90
C GLN A 110 -0.37 -5.14 14.51
N ALA A 111 -0.48 -6.46 14.28
CA ALA A 111 -0.03 -7.11 13.04
C ALA A 111 -0.96 -6.78 11.89
N ILE A 112 -0.48 -6.02 10.93
CA ILE A 112 -1.25 -5.58 9.75
C ILE A 112 -1.06 -6.51 8.55
N PHE A 113 0.06 -7.24 8.48
CA PHE A 113 0.31 -8.22 7.42
C PHE A 113 1.28 -9.30 7.90
N SER A 114 1.03 -10.52 7.47
CA SER A 114 2.01 -11.61 7.64
C SER A 114 2.01 -12.55 6.44
N ALA A 115 3.18 -13.14 6.19
CA ALA A 115 3.38 -14.29 5.32
C ALA A 115 4.62 -15.05 5.83
N GLY A 116 4.68 -16.37 5.61
CA GLY A 116 5.77 -17.14 6.21
C GLY A 116 6.18 -18.40 5.44
N PRO A 117 7.26 -19.05 5.86
CA PRO A 117 7.85 -20.19 5.16
C PRO A 117 7.12 -21.52 5.39
N GLY A 118 6.13 -21.55 6.30
CA GLY A 118 5.37 -22.75 6.63
C GLY A 118 6.07 -23.77 7.52
N ASN A 119 7.36 -23.60 7.78
CA ASN A 119 8.16 -24.48 8.66
C ASN A 119 8.45 -23.88 10.04
N GLY A 120 7.96 -22.68 10.32
CA GLY A 120 8.17 -21.96 11.57
C GLY A 120 9.57 -21.36 11.73
N ILE A 121 10.43 -21.41 10.71
CA ILE A 121 11.79 -20.87 10.73
C ILE A 121 11.78 -19.49 10.07
N ALA A 122 11.77 -18.43 10.86
CA ALA A 122 11.66 -17.04 10.38
C ALA A 122 12.81 -16.65 9.42
N GLU A 123 14.00 -17.24 9.62
CA GLU A 123 15.17 -17.02 8.79
C GLU A 123 15.00 -17.51 7.35
N ASP A 124 14.12 -18.48 7.10
CA ASP A 124 13.87 -19.05 5.77
C ASP A 124 12.88 -18.21 4.98
N GLY A 125 11.99 -17.49 5.68
CA GLY A 125 11.00 -16.64 5.02
C GLY A 125 9.95 -16.15 5.99
N GLU A 126 10.00 -14.89 6.31
CA GLU A 126 8.97 -14.19 7.08
C GLU A 126 8.78 -12.79 6.49
N ILE A 127 7.54 -12.40 6.30
CA ILE A 127 7.16 -11.00 6.19
C ILE A 127 6.17 -10.80 7.34
N TYR A 128 6.56 -10.04 8.36
CA TYR A 128 5.70 -9.74 9.49
C TYR A 128 5.74 -8.24 9.76
N ILE A 129 4.63 -7.58 9.50
CA ILE A 129 4.51 -6.13 9.58
C ILE A 129 3.51 -5.79 10.67
N ARG A 130 3.94 -4.94 11.61
CA ARG A 130 3.14 -4.58 12.78
C ARG A 130 3.42 -3.16 13.24
N PHE A 131 2.52 -2.64 14.04
CA PHE A 131 2.72 -1.44 14.83
C PHE A 131 3.04 -1.82 16.28
N GLY A 132 4.10 -1.20 16.83
CA GLY A 132 4.58 -1.43 18.18
C GLY A 132 5.17 -2.82 18.45
N ASP A 133 6.16 -2.90 19.33
CA ASP A 133 6.71 -4.17 19.83
C ASP A 133 7.58 -3.97 21.06
N GLY A 134 7.17 -4.47 22.22
CA GLY A 134 7.93 -4.34 23.45
C GLY A 134 8.27 -2.87 23.75
N PRO A 135 9.54 -2.45 23.63
CA PRO A 135 9.93 -1.06 23.87
C PRO A 135 9.60 -0.11 22.72
N ILE A 136 9.14 -0.61 21.57
CA ILE A 136 8.81 0.21 20.40
C ILE A 136 7.40 0.74 20.55
N PRO A 137 7.20 2.08 20.47
CA PRO A 137 5.88 2.69 20.60
C PRO A 137 4.86 2.15 19.60
N GLY A 138 3.59 2.10 19.99
CA GLY A 138 2.50 1.61 19.16
C GLY A 138 2.28 2.40 17.86
N ASN A 139 2.79 3.63 17.76
CA ASN A 139 2.72 4.46 16.55
C ASN A 139 3.98 4.34 15.67
N ILE A 140 4.83 3.36 15.91
CA ILE A 140 5.99 3.04 15.07
C ILE A 140 5.74 1.71 14.36
N LEU A 141 5.85 1.72 13.05
CA LEU A 141 5.77 0.51 12.22
C LEU A 141 7.09 -0.26 12.28
N GLN A 142 7.00 -1.58 12.38
CA GLN A 142 8.14 -2.49 12.27
C GLN A 142 7.86 -3.55 11.21
N ILE A 143 8.86 -3.88 10.43
CA ILE A 143 8.87 -5.09 9.61
C ILE A 143 9.97 -6.05 10.08
N LYS A 144 9.59 -7.33 10.20
CA LYS A 144 10.50 -8.45 10.39
C LYS A 144 10.56 -9.27 9.11
N THR A 145 11.74 -9.65 8.70
CA THR A 145 11.96 -10.55 7.56
C THR A 145 13.32 -11.24 7.68
N GLN A 146 13.40 -12.51 7.29
CA GLN A 146 14.63 -13.32 7.24
C GLN A 146 15.47 -13.27 8.52
N GLY A 147 14.82 -13.29 9.70
CA GLY A 147 15.49 -13.26 11.00
C GLY A 147 16.03 -11.89 11.42
N THR A 148 15.72 -10.83 10.68
CA THR A 148 16.10 -9.44 10.98
C THR A 148 14.89 -8.52 10.98
N GLN A 149 15.06 -7.27 11.39
CA GLN A 149 13.94 -6.32 11.50
C GLN A 149 14.41 -4.87 11.40
N VAL A 150 13.49 -3.99 10.98
CA VAL A 150 13.70 -2.54 10.96
C VAL A 150 12.41 -1.81 11.34
N ASN A 151 12.58 -0.67 12.01
CA ASN A 151 11.49 0.22 12.36
C ASN A 151 11.43 1.38 11.37
N ALA A 152 10.22 1.80 11.05
CA ALA A 152 9.99 3.04 10.32
C ALA A 152 10.45 4.25 11.15
N ALA A 153 10.92 5.30 10.48
CA ALA A 153 11.23 6.58 11.09
C ALA A 153 9.97 7.42 11.35
N THR A 154 8.95 7.24 10.50
CA THR A 154 7.66 7.91 10.63
C THR A 154 6.95 7.56 11.93
N LYS A 155 6.48 8.60 12.64
CA LYS A 155 5.50 8.46 13.73
C LYS A 155 4.10 8.57 13.15
N PHE A 156 3.41 7.45 13.10
CA PHE A 156 2.08 7.36 12.51
C PHE A 156 1.02 7.99 13.41
N LYS A 157 -0.08 8.45 12.80
CA LYS A 157 -1.21 9.11 13.49
C LYS A 157 -2.47 8.29 13.34
N ASN A 158 -3.31 8.35 14.35
CA ASN A 158 -4.65 7.75 14.34
C ASN A 158 -5.52 8.38 13.26
N ASN A 159 -6.38 7.57 12.65
CA ASN A 159 -7.38 8.02 11.67
C ASN A 159 -6.78 8.77 10.47
N GLN A 160 -5.55 8.46 10.11
CA GLN A 160 -4.88 9.00 8.94
C GLN A 160 -4.56 7.89 7.95
N TRP A 161 -4.81 8.14 6.67
CA TRP A 161 -4.43 7.23 5.60
C TRP A 161 -2.94 7.32 5.30
N TYR A 162 -2.33 6.16 5.15
CA TYR A 162 -0.96 6.00 4.68
C TYR A 162 -0.93 4.98 3.55
N HIS A 163 -0.12 5.26 2.54
CA HIS A 163 0.34 4.25 1.61
C HIS A 163 1.67 3.72 2.12
N LEU A 164 1.75 2.41 2.30
CA LEU A 164 2.94 1.71 2.73
C LEU A 164 3.45 0.86 1.57
N ALA A 165 4.76 0.88 1.33
CA ALA A 165 5.40 -0.07 0.43
C ALA A 165 6.69 -0.60 1.06
N PHE A 166 6.91 -1.89 0.90
CA PHE A 166 8.07 -2.63 1.37
C PHE A 166 8.72 -3.28 0.17
N VAL A 167 9.94 -2.88 -0.16
CA VAL A 167 10.64 -3.33 -1.37
C VAL A 167 11.94 -4.00 -1.00
N CYS A 168 12.07 -5.27 -1.36
CA CYS A 168 13.30 -6.04 -1.26
C CYS A 168 13.94 -6.20 -2.64
N ASP A 169 15.15 -5.68 -2.83
CA ASP A 169 15.91 -5.79 -4.08
C ASP A 169 16.88 -6.99 -4.12
N GLY A 170 16.80 -7.86 -3.09
CA GLY A 170 17.66 -9.03 -2.92
C GLY A 170 18.83 -8.81 -1.97
N VAL A 171 19.15 -7.57 -1.62
CA VAL A 171 20.22 -7.23 -0.67
C VAL A 171 19.79 -6.23 0.39
N LYS A 172 18.73 -5.48 0.09
CA LYS A 172 18.20 -4.43 0.94
C LYS A 172 16.69 -4.44 0.93
N LEU A 173 16.11 -4.23 2.09
CA LEU A 173 14.70 -3.89 2.27
C LEU A 173 14.59 -2.37 2.43
N THR A 174 13.68 -1.75 1.70
CA THR A 174 13.33 -0.34 1.84
C THR A 174 11.86 -0.20 2.22
N ILE A 175 11.59 0.54 3.28
CA ILE A 175 10.23 0.97 3.66
C ILE A 175 9.95 2.30 3.00
N TYR A 176 8.80 2.42 2.35
CA TYR A 176 8.28 3.66 1.81
C TYR A 176 6.99 4.02 2.54
N VAL A 177 6.86 5.28 2.93
CA VAL A 177 5.64 5.86 3.48
C VAL A 177 5.19 6.99 2.57
N ASN A 178 3.98 6.88 2.03
CA ASN A 178 3.44 7.83 1.05
C ASN A 178 4.40 8.12 -0.12
N GLY A 179 5.03 7.05 -0.65
CA GLY A 179 5.95 7.12 -1.78
C GLY A 179 7.35 7.65 -1.49
N ASN A 180 7.68 7.98 -0.24
CA ASN A 180 8.99 8.46 0.17
C ASN A 180 9.74 7.40 0.98
N ILE A 181 11.06 7.30 0.78
CA ILE A 181 11.91 6.40 1.58
C ILE A 181 11.82 6.82 3.05
N ASP A 182 11.50 5.86 3.91
CA ASP A 182 11.36 6.06 5.35
C ASP A 182 12.47 5.37 6.15
N ALA A 183 12.74 4.11 5.83
CA ALA A 183 13.82 3.35 6.46
C ALA A 183 14.38 2.27 5.51
N THR A 184 15.58 1.80 5.80
CA THR A 184 16.23 0.72 5.05
C THR A 184 16.87 -0.30 5.98
N LEU A 185 17.02 -1.54 5.50
CA LEU A 185 17.64 -2.65 6.21
C LEU A 185 18.44 -3.50 5.23
N ASP A 186 19.71 -3.74 5.52
CA ASP A 186 20.50 -4.70 4.75
C ASP A 186 20.05 -6.13 5.11
N LEU A 187 19.84 -6.95 4.10
CA LEU A 187 19.32 -8.30 4.25
C LEU A 187 20.38 -9.37 4.02
N PRO A 188 20.21 -10.57 4.61
CA PRO A 188 20.92 -11.75 4.19
C PRO A 188 20.64 -11.99 2.69
N ARG A 189 21.68 -12.19 1.88
CA ARG A 189 21.55 -12.43 0.43
C ARG A 189 21.09 -13.85 0.15
N LYS A 190 19.87 -14.18 0.57
CA LYS A 190 19.26 -15.49 0.37
C LYS A 190 17.81 -15.34 -0.09
N PRO A 191 17.27 -16.34 -0.80
CA PRO A 191 15.86 -16.32 -1.17
C PRO A 191 14.93 -16.28 0.04
N LEU A 192 13.80 -15.60 -0.10
CA LEU A 192 12.68 -15.62 0.82
C LEU A 192 11.71 -16.71 0.36
N ARG A 193 11.35 -17.63 1.28
CA ARG A 193 10.34 -18.65 1.05
C ARG A 193 9.01 -18.23 1.67
N LEU A 194 7.94 -18.27 0.91
CA LEU A 194 6.58 -18.01 1.37
C LEU A 194 5.66 -19.12 0.88
N VAL A 195 4.94 -19.77 1.78
CA VAL A 195 3.96 -20.78 1.38
C VAL A 195 2.61 -20.12 1.08
N LYS A 196 1.91 -20.66 0.11
CA LYS A 196 0.68 -20.07 -0.45
C LYS A 196 -0.41 -19.77 0.58
N ASN A 197 -0.50 -20.53 1.65
CA ASN A 197 -1.56 -20.40 2.67
C ASN A 197 -1.11 -19.60 3.90
N SER A 198 0.05 -18.94 3.85
CA SER A 198 0.60 -18.20 5.00
C SER A 198 0.28 -16.70 4.99
N PHE A 199 -0.35 -16.21 3.94
CA PHE A 199 -0.61 -14.79 3.78
C PHE A 199 -1.87 -14.35 4.54
N GLY A 200 -1.79 -13.21 5.21
CA GLY A 200 -2.92 -12.66 5.94
C GLY A 200 -2.77 -11.16 6.23
N ILE A 201 -3.93 -10.50 6.33
CA ILE A 201 -4.04 -9.08 6.70
C ILE A 201 -4.75 -9.00 8.05
N CYS A 202 -4.20 -8.20 8.97
CA CYS A 202 -4.76 -7.99 10.31
C CYS A 202 -4.95 -9.31 11.09
N ASN A 203 -4.07 -10.29 10.89
CA ASN A 203 -4.23 -11.66 11.37
C ASN A 203 -3.47 -11.98 12.66
N GLY A 204 -3.09 -10.97 13.43
CA GLY A 204 -2.41 -11.15 14.71
C GLY A 204 -3.39 -11.10 15.88
N ASP A 205 -3.27 -12.05 16.83
CA ASP A 205 -4.11 -12.11 18.04
C ASP A 205 -3.99 -10.84 18.92
N TRP A 206 -2.92 -10.10 18.75
CA TRP A 206 -2.65 -8.85 19.48
C TRP A 206 -3.23 -7.61 18.81
N MET A 207 -3.80 -7.74 17.62
CA MET A 207 -4.42 -6.62 16.92
C MET A 207 -5.79 -6.32 17.51
N VAL A 208 -5.87 -5.31 18.34
CA VAL A 208 -7.07 -4.94 19.10
C VAL A 208 -7.79 -3.70 18.55
N THR A 209 -7.17 -2.99 17.61
CA THR A 209 -7.74 -1.77 17.00
C THR A 209 -8.34 -2.05 15.63
N ASP A 210 -9.22 -1.16 15.19
CA ASP A 210 -9.76 -1.18 13.83
C ASP A 210 -8.70 -0.69 12.83
N ALA A 211 -8.57 -1.39 11.70
CA ALA A 211 -7.83 -0.95 10.54
C ALA A 211 -8.73 -0.92 9.31
N ILE A 212 -8.72 0.18 8.57
CA ILE A 212 -9.31 0.26 7.25
C ILE A 212 -8.20 -0.03 6.26
N VAL A 213 -8.36 -1.03 5.39
CA VAL A 213 -7.32 -1.50 4.48
C VAL A 213 -7.82 -1.50 3.05
N SER A 214 -6.98 -1.08 2.11
CA SER A 214 -7.26 -1.13 0.67
C SER A 214 -5.95 -1.23 -0.14
N GLU A 215 -6.08 -1.50 -1.44
CA GLU A 215 -4.97 -1.49 -2.39
C GLU A 215 -3.82 -2.42 -1.99
N VAL A 216 -4.13 -3.64 -1.57
CA VAL A 216 -3.11 -4.63 -1.16
C VAL A 216 -2.54 -5.32 -2.38
N ARG A 217 -1.21 -5.24 -2.55
CA ARG A 217 -0.50 -5.75 -3.73
C ARG A 217 0.73 -6.51 -3.32
N PHE A 218 0.90 -7.69 -3.89
CA PHE A 218 2.12 -8.48 -3.75
C PHE A 218 2.81 -8.63 -5.12
N TRP A 219 4.11 -8.39 -5.12
CA TRP A 219 4.97 -8.40 -6.30
C TRP A 219 6.08 -9.42 -6.13
N THR A 220 6.42 -10.11 -7.21
CA THR A 220 7.59 -10.99 -7.29
C THR A 220 8.84 -10.25 -7.80
N THR A 221 8.80 -8.93 -7.85
CA THR A 221 9.87 -8.04 -8.28
C THR A 221 10.05 -6.88 -7.29
N ALA A 222 11.20 -6.23 -7.34
CA ALA A 222 11.43 -4.96 -6.64
C ALA A 222 10.91 -3.79 -7.50
N ILE A 223 9.86 -3.12 -7.05
CA ILE A 223 9.31 -1.96 -7.74
C ILE A 223 10.12 -0.69 -7.41
N SER A 224 10.20 0.24 -8.35
CA SER A 224 10.92 1.50 -8.16
C SER A 224 10.10 2.52 -7.35
N GLN A 225 10.78 3.49 -6.75
CA GLN A 225 10.10 4.59 -6.04
C GLN A 225 9.13 5.36 -6.95
N SER A 226 9.49 5.58 -8.22
CA SER A 226 8.61 6.25 -9.18
C SER A 226 7.35 5.42 -9.50
N GLN A 227 7.48 4.08 -9.59
CA GLN A 227 6.30 3.21 -9.72
C GLN A 227 5.38 3.32 -8.50
N ILE A 228 5.95 3.33 -7.29
CA ILE A 228 5.19 3.52 -6.04
C ILE A 228 4.46 4.87 -6.09
N GLN A 229 5.19 5.98 -6.30
CA GLN A 229 4.63 7.34 -6.29
C GLN A 229 3.52 7.53 -7.33
N ASN A 230 3.69 6.93 -8.50
CA ASN A 230 2.72 7.06 -9.59
C ASN A 230 1.47 6.21 -9.40
N ASN A 231 1.52 5.16 -8.55
CA ASN A 231 0.46 4.16 -8.46
C ASN A 231 -0.10 3.95 -7.04
N MET A 232 0.12 4.88 -6.11
CA MET A 232 -0.33 4.73 -4.71
C MET A 232 -1.84 4.43 -4.56
N PHE A 233 -2.67 4.87 -5.49
CA PHE A 233 -4.13 4.80 -5.37
C PHE A 233 -4.78 3.80 -6.32
N ALA A 234 -4.11 3.47 -7.41
CA ALA A 234 -4.56 2.46 -8.37
C ALA A 234 -3.39 2.05 -9.26
N ILE A 235 -3.46 0.87 -9.84
CA ILE A 235 -2.51 0.38 -10.83
C ILE A 235 -3.22 -0.50 -11.85
N ASN A 236 -2.67 -0.57 -13.06
CA ASN A 236 -3.13 -1.53 -14.06
C ASN A 236 -2.86 -2.97 -13.54
N PRO A 237 -3.90 -3.82 -13.38
CA PRO A 237 -3.73 -5.18 -12.88
C PRO A 237 -2.83 -6.08 -13.73
N GLY A 238 -2.64 -5.73 -15.01
CA GLY A 238 -1.74 -6.44 -15.92
C GLY A 238 -0.28 -6.01 -15.86
N THR A 239 0.12 -5.21 -14.85
CA THR A 239 1.51 -4.74 -14.72
C THR A 239 2.46 -5.91 -14.45
N ASP A 240 3.57 -5.96 -15.18
CA ASP A 240 4.58 -7.02 -15.05
C ASP A 240 5.12 -7.11 -13.62
N GLY A 241 5.19 -8.34 -13.11
CA GLY A 241 5.65 -8.65 -11.75
C GLY A 241 4.61 -8.47 -10.65
N LEU A 242 3.43 -7.92 -10.96
CA LEU A 242 2.31 -7.84 -10.03
C LEU A 242 1.66 -9.22 -9.90
N GLU A 243 1.90 -9.90 -8.80
CA GLU A 243 1.48 -11.27 -8.58
C GLU A 243 0.06 -11.38 -8.03
N ALA A 244 -0.33 -10.46 -7.15
CA ALA A 244 -1.67 -10.39 -6.60
C ALA A 244 -2.06 -8.94 -6.31
N TYR A 245 -3.34 -8.62 -6.51
CA TYR A 245 -3.88 -7.29 -6.27
C TYR A 245 -5.32 -7.36 -5.77
N TRP A 246 -5.52 -7.05 -4.51
CA TRP A 246 -6.84 -6.92 -3.90
C TRP A 246 -7.13 -5.44 -3.63
N LYS A 247 -8.09 -4.90 -4.37
CA LYS A 247 -8.54 -3.51 -4.17
C LYS A 247 -9.25 -3.35 -2.84
N LEU A 248 -9.91 -4.41 -2.36
CA LEU A 248 -10.75 -4.46 -1.16
C LEU A 248 -11.87 -3.41 -1.22
N ASN A 249 -12.54 -3.31 -2.34
CA ASN A 249 -13.53 -2.27 -2.62
C ASN A 249 -14.92 -2.80 -2.98
N GLU A 250 -15.20 -4.05 -2.62
CA GLU A 250 -16.46 -4.75 -2.93
C GLU A 250 -17.69 -4.10 -2.26
N GLY A 251 -17.49 -3.36 -1.15
CA GLY A 251 -18.56 -2.66 -0.43
C GLY A 251 -19.45 -3.56 0.42
N ALA A 252 -19.34 -4.87 0.25
CA ALA A 252 -20.10 -5.88 1.01
C ALA A 252 -19.46 -7.26 0.87
N GLY A 253 -19.88 -8.20 1.74
CA GLY A 253 -19.44 -9.59 1.68
C GLY A 253 -18.12 -9.85 2.38
N THR A 254 -17.55 -11.02 2.11
CA THR A 254 -16.37 -11.57 2.79
C THR A 254 -15.36 -12.17 1.83
N GLU A 255 -15.60 -12.11 0.54
CA GLU A 255 -14.70 -12.54 -0.52
C GLU A 255 -14.15 -11.34 -1.26
N PHE A 256 -12.85 -11.34 -1.54
CA PHE A 256 -12.15 -10.23 -2.17
C PHE A 256 -11.51 -10.71 -3.46
N LYS A 257 -11.78 -9.97 -4.54
CA LYS A 257 -11.34 -10.35 -5.88
C LYS A 257 -9.87 -10.00 -6.10
N ASP A 258 -9.09 -10.96 -6.57
CA ASP A 258 -7.77 -10.70 -7.16
C ASP A 258 -7.95 -10.04 -8.53
N ALA A 259 -7.60 -8.76 -8.62
CA ALA A 259 -7.75 -7.98 -9.85
C ALA A 259 -6.79 -8.42 -10.96
N THR A 260 -5.67 -9.09 -10.64
CA THR A 260 -4.73 -9.61 -11.65
C THR A 260 -5.32 -10.76 -12.47
N GLY A 261 -6.30 -11.47 -11.90
CA GLY A 261 -6.87 -12.66 -12.53
C GLY A 261 -5.99 -13.90 -12.42
N HIS A 262 -4.92 -13.89 -11.65
CA HIS A 262 -4.03 -15.05 -11.46
C HIS A 262 -4.63 -16.16 -10.60
N GLY A 263 -5.78 -15.90 -9.97
CA GLY A 263 -6.53 -16.90 -9.21
C GLY A 263 -6.14 -16.98 -7.74
N ASN A 264 -5.48 -15.95 -7.21
CA ASN A 264 -5.26 -15.82 -5.78
C ASN A 264 -6.60 -15.55 -5.07
N LYS A 265 -6.79 -16.09 -3.87
CA LYS A 265 -8.02 -15.93 -3.10
C LYS A 265 -7.74 -15.10 -1.85
N ALA A 266 -8.73 -14.30 -1.46
CA ALA A 266 -8.73 -13.61 -0.17
C ALA A 266 -10.14 -13.64 0.41
N THR A 267 -10.25 -14.00 1.69
CA THR A 267 -11.54 -14.12 2.39
C THR A 267 -11.43 -13.61 3.82
N ALA A 268 -12.52 -13.07 4.34
CA ALA A 268 -12.67 -12.75 5.75
C ALA A 268 -13.56 -13.82 6.41
N PRO A 269 -12.99 -14.93 6.94
CA PRO A 269 -13.77 -16.07 7.40
C PRO A 269 -14.71 -15.73 8.58
N ASN A 270 -14.36 -14.72 9.36
CA ASN A 270 -15.14 -14.22 10.50
C ASN A 270 -15.93 -12.95 10.15
N GLY A 271 -16.05 -12.62 8.86
CA GLY A 271 -16.62 -11.35 8.40
C GLY A 271 -15.67 -10.17 8.61
N VAL A 272 -16.10 -9.01 8.16
CA VAL A 272 -15.46 -7.70 8.45
C VAL A 272 -16.18 -7.03 9.63
N VAL A 273 -15.57 -6.04 10.26
CA VAL A 273 -16.25 -5.26 11.32
C VAL A 273 -17.40 -4.47 10.72
N ARG A 274 -17.11 -3.74 9.64
CA ARG A 274 -18.05 -2.97 8.81
C ARG A 274 -17.37 -2.60 7.51
N TRP A 275 -18.14 -2.10 6.57
CA TRP A 275 -17.64 -1.42 5.37
C TRP A 275 -17.70 0.09 5.58
N VAL A 276 -16.73 0.81 5.01
CA VAL A 276 -16.68 2.28 4.96
C VAL A 276 -16.73 2.68 3.51
N ASP A 277 -17.69 3.53 3.16
CA ASP A 277 -17.87 4.08 1.81
C ASP A 277 -17.29 5.50 1.70
N GLY A 278 -17.17 5.99 0.48
CA GLY A 278 -16.77 7.36 0.22
C GLY A 278 -15.28 7.65 0.45
N ILE A 279 -14.45 6.60 0.49
CA ILE A 279 -13.00 6.77 0.65
C ILE A 279 -12.43 7.36 -0.63
N ARG A 280 -11.82 8.55 -0.51
CA ARG A 280 -11.28 9.30 -1.63
C ARG A 280 -9.77 9.14 -1.74
N SER A 281 -9.27 9.04 -2.97
CA SER A 281 -7.82 8.96 -3.22
C SER A 281 -7.10 10.28 -2.97
N ASP A 282 -7.80 11.43 -3.07
CA ASP A 282 -7.22 12.75 -2.84
C ASP A 282 -7.19 13.16 -1.36
N GLY A 283 -7.70 12.32 -0.45
CA GLY A 283 -7.68 12.55 0.99
C GLY A 283 -8.59 13.67 1.50
N LYS A 284 -9.57 14.12 0.68
CA LYS A 284 -10.53 15.18 1.03
C LYS A 284 -11.85 14.60 1.51
#